data_1c4fbf58cc6a66650eadda9591dabea3
#
_entry.id   1c4fbf58cc6a66650eadda9591dabea3
#
_cell.length_a   1.000
_cell.length_b   1.000
_cell.length_c   1.000
_cell.angle_alpha   90.00
_cell.angle_beta   90.00
_cell.angle_gamma   90.00
#
_symmetry.space_group_name_H-M   'P 1'
#
loop_
_entity.id
_entity.type
_entity.pdbx_description
1 polymer ?
#
loop_
_entity_poly.entity_id
_entity_poly.type
_entity_poly.pdbx_seq_one_letter_code
_entity_poly.pdbx_strand_id
1 'polypeptide(L)'
;MGMPCKQLPYFENLLDWNTPNLMVLEIGSDRGEGSTNDLYAIASEHNVKVTTVDVNDWSKRHSTNLCVDYEVYRSGSAWCAEVLPTLNKKIKILYLDNFDWTWNEAELDEMIVKQQEEYRSRGVVMNNFNCVQEHLMQAMYCLPYMDNNCLIICDDTWKCPNLGIYVGKCGPAVHYLVQQGFSIIYSNNCGVILGRNLV
;
A
#
# COMPACT_ATOMS: atom_id res chain seq x y z
N MET A 1 7.05 6.70 -15.78
CA MET A 1 7.08 7.45 -14.51
C MET A 1 7.33 6.45 -13.41
N GLY A 2 8.24 6.72 -12.49
CA GLY A 2 8.64 5.69 -11.55
C GLY A 2 7.67 5.60 -10.39
N MET A 3 7.01 4.46 -10.25
CA MET A 3 6.28 4.10 -9.04
C MET A 3 7.19 4.27 -7.81
N PRO A 4 6.68 4.71 -6.65
CA PRO A 4 7.51 4.94 -5.48
C PRO A 4 8.25 3.68 -5.00
N CYS A 5 7.68 2.49 -5.20
CA CYS A 5 8.33 1.21 -4.86
C CYS A 5 9.68 1.00 -5.57
N LYS A 6 9.90 1.56 -6.77
CA LYS A 6 11.20 1.50 -7.47
C LYS A 6 12.31 2.26 -6.76
N GLN A 7 11.98 3.07 -5.76
CA GLN A 7 12.95 3.75 -4.92
C GLN A 7 13.38 2.92 -3.70
N LEU A 8 12.69 1.83 -3.41
CA LEU A 8 12.96 0.98 -2.25
C LEU A 8 14.43 0.53 -2.14
N PRO A 9 15.13 0.12 -3.21
CA PRO A 9 16.53 -0.28 -3.10
C PRO A 9 17.45 0.81 -2.51
N TYR A 10 17.07 2.09 -2.60
CA TYR A 10 17.84 3.18 -1.99
C TYR A 10 17.63 3.31 -0.48
N PHE A 11 16.55 2.73 0.04
CA PHE A 11 16.17 2.81 1.44
C PHE A 11 16.29 1.48 2.19
N GLU A 12 16.53 0.39 1.47
CA GLU A 12 16.62 -0.96 2.01
C GLU A 12 17.68 -1.08 3.11
N ASN A 13 18.86 -0.51 2.85
CA ASN A 13 19.98 -0.51 3.80
C ASN A 13 19.73 0.29 5.08
N LEU A 14 18.66 1.07 5.13
CA LEU A 14 18.22 1.82 6.33
C LEU A 14 17.28 0.98 7.21
N LEU A 15 16.92 -0.24 6.78
CA LEU A 15 16.03 -1.12 7.50
C LEU A 15 16.79 -2.18 8.29
N ASP A 16 16.43 -2.35 9.55
CA ASP A 16 16.90 -3.47 10.39
C ASP A 16 15.99 -4.68 10.18
N TRP A 17 16.47 -5.68 9.46
CA TRP A 17 15.73 -6.91 9.17
C TRP A 17 15.87 -8.01 10.23
N ASN A 18 16.55 -7.74 11.36
CA ASN A 18 16.77 -8.72 12.43
C ASN A 18 15.58 -8.89 13.38
N THR A 19 14.55 -8.07 13.27
CA THR A 19 13.32 -8.23 14.06
C THR A 19 12.63 -9.55 13.71
N PRO A 20 12.23 -10.37 14.68
CA PRO A 20 11.52 -11.62 14.41
C PRO A 20 10.10 -11.38 13.90
N ASN A 21 9.58 -12.34 13.14
CA ASN A 21 8.20 -12.34 12.64
C ASN A 21 7.85 -11.14 11.74
N LEU A 22 8.80 -10.69 10.94
CA LEU A 22 8.55 -9.62 9.96
C LEU A 22 7.65 -10.10 8.82
N MET A 23 6.94 -9.14 8.24
CA MET A 23 6.24 -9.26 6.97
C MET A 23 6.37 -7.98 6.16
N VAL A 24 6.26 -8.09 4.85
CA VAL A 24 5.97 -7.00 3.93
C VAL A 24 4.50 -7.11 3.56
N LEU A 25 3.75 -6.03 3.69
CA LEU A 25 2.31 -5.99 3.43
C LEU A 25 2.03 -5.03 2.27
N GLU A 26 1.37 -5.55 1.25
CA GLU A 26 0.83 -4.79 0.13
C GLU A 26 -0.69 -4.82 0.17
N ILE A 27 -1.33 -3.67 -0.02
CA ILE A 27 -2.78 -3.56 -0.12
C ILE A 27 -3.14 -2.94 -1.46
N GLY A 28 -3.76 -3.76 -2.32
CA GLY A 28 -3.95 -3.50 -3.74
C GLY A 28 -2.78 -4.04 -4.56
N SER A 29 -2.99 -5.15 -5.22
CA SER A 29 -1.96 -5.83 -6.03
C SER A 29 -2.33 -5.96 -7.49
N ASP A 30 -3.56 -5.58 -7.86
CA ASP A 30 -4.12 -5.76 -9.21
C ASP A 30 -3.80 -7.16 -9.75
N ARG A 31 -2.87 -7.27 -10.69
CA ARG A 31 -2.48 -8.55 -11.30
C ARG A 31 -1.26 -9.21 -10.64
N GLY A 32 -0.73 -8.63 -9.55
CA GLY A 32 0.47 -9.13 -8.87
C GLY A 32 1.76 -8.89 -9.66
N GLU A 33 1.76 -7.84 -10.47
CA GLU A 33 2.93 -7.33 -11.21
C GLU A 33 3.35 -5.95 -10.66
N GLY A 34 4.41 -5.39 -11.15
CA GLY A 34 4.85 -4.06 -10.73
C GLY A 34 5.32 -4.03 -9.28
N SER A 35 4.54 -3.38 -8.39
CA SER A 35 4.90 -3.21 -6.97
C SER A 35 5.10 -4.53 -6.25
N THR A 36 4.27 -5.54 -6.50
CA THR A 36 4.40 -6.87 -5.90
C THR A 36 5.77 -7.49 -6.21
N ASN A 37 6.26 -7.36 -7.45
CA ASN A 37 7.58 -7.86 -7.84
C ASN A 37 8.72 -7.10 -7.15
N ASP A 38 8.63 -5.78 -7.07
CA ASP A 38 9.65 -4.94 -6.42
C ASP A 38 9.71 -5.24 -4.90
N LEU A 39 8.56 -5.40 -4.25
CA LEU A 39 8.45 -5.78 -2.84
C LEU A 39 8.99 -7.20 -2.59
N TYR A 40 8.67 -8.14 -3.47
CA TYR A 40 9.16 -9.51 -3.37
C TYR A 40 10.68 -9.58 -3.54
N ALA A 41 11.25 -8.85 -4.49
CA ALA A 41 12.69 -8.82 -4.71
C ALA A 41 13.44 -8.49 -3.41
N ILE A 42 13.03 -7.41 -2.73
CA ILE A 42 13.64 -6.98 -1.47
C ILE A 42 13.36 -7.97 -0.33
N ALA A 43 12.11 -8.35 -0.13
CA ALA A 43 11.72 -9.22 0.98
C ALA A 43 12.42 -10.59 0.92
N SER A 44 12.61 -11.13 -0.29
CA SER A 44 13.26 -12.45 -0.49
C SER A 44 14.73 -12.46 -0.11
N GLU A 45 15.46 -11.36 -0.27
CA GLU A 45 16.86 -11.23 0.16
C GLU A 45 17.01 -11.35 1.68
N HIS A 46 15.95 -11.02 2.42
CA HIS A 46 15.92 -11.07 3.88
C HIS A 46 15.08 -12.25 4.44
N ASN A 47 14.66 -13.18 3.59
CA ASN A 47 13.78 -14.31 3.96
C ASN A 47 12.47 -13.86 4.63
N VAL A 48 11.95 -12.70 4.26
CA VAL A 48 10.68 -12.15 4.74
C VAL A 48 9.59 -12.43 3.69
N LYS A 49 8.41 -12.83 4.15
CA LYS A 49 7.27 -13.05 3.27
C LYS A 49 6.58 -11.75 2.89
N VAL A 50 6.15 -11.68 1.64
CA VAL A 50 5.19 -10.67 1.17
C VAL A 50 3.78 -11.25 1.31
N THR A 51 2.89 -10.48 1.91
CA THR A 51 1.45 -10.74 1.89
C THR A 51 0.81 -9.61 1.10
N THR A 52 0.04 -9.95 0.08
CA THR A 52 -0.74 -8.98 -0.69
C THR A 52 -2.22 -9.22 -0.50
N VAL A 53 -2.98 -8.15 -0.30
CA VAL A 53 -4.42 -8.17 -0.04
C VAL A 53 -5.14 -7.41 -1.13
N ASP A 54 -6.09 -8.06 -1.77
CA ASP A 54 -6.93 -7.44 -2.79
C ASP A 54 -8.40 -7.88 -2.63
N VAL A 55 -9.33 -7.14 -3.23
CA VAL A 55 -10.75 -7.51 -3.28
C VAL A 55 -11.03 -8.54 -4.38
N ASN A 56 -10.13 -8.69 -5.32
CA ASN A 56 -10.22 -9.65 -6.43
C ASN A 56 -9.09 -10.69 -6.36
N ASP A 57 -9.22 -11.75 -7.16
CA ASP A 57 -8.24 -12.84 -7.22
C ASP A 57 -7.33 -12.77 -8.46
N TRP A 58 -7.26 -11.63 -9.13
CA TRP A 58 -6.48 -11.48 -10.37
C TRP A 58 -4.99 -11.72 -10.13
N SER A 59 -4.43 -11.14 -9.09
CA SER A 59 -3.03 -11.33 -8.72
C SER A 59 -2.73 -12.81 -8.45
N LYS A 60 -3.61 -13.51 -7.73
CA LYS A 60 -3.49 -14.94 -7.45
C LYS A 60 -3.52 -15.79 -8.72
N ARG A 61 -4.31 -15.39 -9.73
CA ARG A 61 -4.41 -16.12 -11.00
C ARG A 61 -3.23 -15.90 -11.93
N HIS A 62 -2.62 -14.73 -11.90
CA HIS A 62 -1.60 -14.33 -12.88
C HIS A 62 -0.16 -14.49 -12.36
N SER A 63 0.05 -14.46 -11.05
CA SER A 63 1.37 -14.53 -10.43
C SER A 63 1.69 -15.95 -9.97
N THR A 64 2.21 -16.78 -10.86
CA THR A 64 2.46 -18.21 -10.59
C THR A 64 3.82 -18.50 -9.96
N ASN A 65 4.76 -17.54 -9.91
CA ASN A 65 6.16 -17.81 -9.60
C ASN A 65 6.71 -17.10 -8.34
N LEU A 66 5.88 -16.35 -7.61
CA LEU A 66 6.33 -15.62 -6.44
C LEU A 66 5.91 -16.36 -5.16
N CYS A 67 6.81 -16.45 -4.17
CA CYS A 67 6.49 -16.88 -2.82
C CYS A 67 5.77 -15.76 -2.06
N VAL A 68 4.60 -15.36 -2.57
CA VAL A 68 3.75 -14.32 -2.05
C VAL A 68 2.47 -14.96 -1.53
N ASP A 69 2.05 -14.57 -0.33
CA ASP A 69 0.76 -14.98 0.23
C ASP A 69 -0.33 -14.03 -0.33
N TYR A 70 -1.20 -14.55 -1.20
CA TYR A 70 -2.29 -13.79 -1.82
C TYR A 70 -3.58 -13.97 -1.02
N GLU A 71 -4.06 -12.87 -0.46
CA GLU A 71 -5.29 -12.81 0.32
C GLU A 71 -6.37 -12.06 -0.45
N VAL A 72 -7.53 -12.69 -0.61
CA VAL A 72 -8.73 -12.05 -1.19
C VAL A 72 -9.69 -11.72 -0.07
N TYR A 73 -10.02 -10.44 0.08
CA TYR A 73 -10.89 -9.99 1.16
C TYR A 73 -11.86 -8.91 0.69
N ARG A 74 -12.91 -8.65 1.50
CA ARG A 74 -13.96 -7.69 1.13
C ARG A 74 -13.48 -6.24 1.01
N SER A 75 -12.46 -5.85 1.76
CA SER A 75 -11.69 -4.62 1.58
C SER A 75 -10.35 -4.71 2.30
N GLY A 76 -9.39 -3.88 1.91
CA GLY A 76 -8.08 -3.81 2.56
C GLY A 76 -8.18 -3.38 4.02
N SER A 77 -9.01 -2.37 4.33
CA SER A 77 -9.21 -1.89 5.71
C SER A 77 -9.85 -2.96 6.60
N ALA A 78 -10.81 -3.72 6.07
CA ALA A 78 -11.43 -4.82 6.81
C ALA A 78 -10.42 -5.95 7.10
N TRP A 79 -9.55 -6.29 6.14
CA TRP A 79 -8.50 -7.26 6.38
C TRP A 79 -7.51 -6.77 7.46
N CYS A 80 -7.10 -5.50 7.39
CA CYS A 80 -6.23 -4.90 8.41
C CYS A 80 -6.85 -4.90 9.81
N ALA A 81 -8.17 -4.72 9.91
CA ALA A 81 -8.86 -4.71 11.19
C ALA A 81 -9.12 -6.11 11.78
N GLU A 82 -9.35 -7.11 10.94
CA GLU A 82 -9.86 -8.42 11.36
C GLU A 82 -8.84 -9.54 11.27
N VAL A 83 -7.99 -9.55 10.24
CA VAL A 83 -7.02 -10.61 9.99
C VAL A 83 -5.64 -10.26 10.55
N LEU A 84 -5.12 -9.07 10.25
CA LEU A 84 -3.78 -8.65 10.68
C LEU A 84 -3.54 -8.84 12.19
N PRO A 85 -4.48 -8.52 13.11
CA PRO A 85 -4.30 -8.74 14.54
C PRO A 85 -4.04 -10.21 14.94
N THR A 86 -4.46 -11.16 14.11
CA THR A 86 -4.33 -12.60 14.39
C THR A 86 -2.98 -13.20 13.96
N LEU A 87 -2.21 -12.46 13.14
CA LEU A 87 -1.01 -13.02 12.50
C LEU A 87 0.25 -13.04 13.37
N ASN A 88 0.26 -12.31 14.49
CA ASN A 88 1.45 -12.13 15.33
C ASN A 88 2.69 -11.72 14.52
N LYS A 89 2.50 -10.78 13.57
CA LYS A 89 3.51 -10.28 12.66
C LYS A 89 3.80 -8.80 12.92
N LYS A 90 5.01 -8.36 12.51
CA LYS A 90 5.39 -6.96 12.44
C LYS A 90 5.60 -6.56 10.98
N ILE A 91 5.01 -5.43 10.58
CA ILE A 91 5.11 -4.93 9.22
C ILE A 91 6.40 -4.13 9.08
N LYS A 92 7.31 -4.60 8.23
CA LYS A 92 8.56 -3.93 7.90
C LYS A 92 8.35 -2.88 6.81
N ILE A 93 7.61 -3.25 5.77
CA ILE A 93 7.21 -2.36 4.67
C ILE A 93 5.70 -2.51 4.48
N LEU A 94 5.00 -1.39 4.45
CA LEU A 94 3.59 -1.28 4.09
C LEU A 94 3.48 -0.54 2.76
N TYR A 95 2.83 -1.14 1.77
CA TYR A 95 2.49 -0.51 0.49
C TYR A 95 0.98 -0.33 0.38
N LEU A 96 0.55 0.89 0.12
CA LEU A 96 -0.86 1.30 0.04
C LEU A 96 -1.19 1.74 -1.38
N ASP A 97 -1.97 0.93 -2.10
CA ASP A 97 -2.31 1.16 -3.52
C ASP A 97 -3.66 0.52 -3.91
N ASN A 98 -4.63 0.46 -3.02
CA ASN A 98 -5.90 -0.05 -3.49
C ASN A 98 -6.80 1.04 -4.09
N PHE A 99 -7.60 0.69 -5.10
CA PHE A 99 -8.39 1.52 -6.00
C PHE A 99 -7.56 2.44 -6.90
N ASP A 100 -7.95 2.54 -8.17
CA ASP A 100 -7.38 3.53 -9.06
C ASP A 100 -7.91 4.93 -8.75
N TRP A 101 -7.02 5.91 -8.80
CA TRP A 101 -7.41 7.29 -8.68
C TRP A 101 -8.07 7.79 -9.96
N THR A 102 -9.27 8.30 -9.85
CA THR A 102 -10.02 8.85 -10.97
C THR A 102 -9.71 10.33 -11.14
N TRP A 103 -8.94 10.69 -12.17
CA TRP A 103 -8.51 12.07 -12.44
C TRP A 103 -9.64 12.96 -12.91
N ASN A 104 -10.63 12.41 -13.61
CA ASN A 104 -11.82 13.13 -14.06
C ASN A 104 -13.06 12.27 -13.80
N GLU A 105 -13.73 12.52 -12.68
CA GLU A 105 -14.95 11.77 -12.30
C GLU A 105 -16.14 12.04 -13.24
N ALA A 106 -16.09 13.10 -14.04
CA ALA A 106 -17.14 13.43 -15.00
C ALA A 106 -16.99 12.68 -16.34
N GLU A 107 -15.77 12.21 -16.65
CA GLU A 107 -15.45 11.51 -17.90
C GLU A 107 -14.61 10.27 -17.59
N LEU A 108 -15.27 9.22 -17.12
CA LEU A 108 -14.60 7.95 -16.82
C LEU A 108 -14.28 7.22 -18.13
N ASP A 109 -13.06 6.70 -18.24
CA ASP A 109 -12.73 5.79 -19.31
C ASP A 109 -13.39 4.41 -19.10
N GLU A 110 -13.48 3.62 -20.18
CA GLU A 110 -14.14 2.32 -20.16
C GLU A 110 -13.49 1.33 -19.17
N MET A 111 -12.20 1.45 -18.94
CA MET A 111 -11.47 0.59 -18.00
C MET A 111 -11.90 0.89 -16.57
N ILE A 112 -11.96 2.17 -16.20
CA ILE A 112 -12.42 2.60 -14.85
C ILE A 112 -13.88 2.21 -14.62
N VAL A 113 -14.75 2.39 -15.63
CA VAL A 113 -16.16 1.98 -15.52
C VAL A 113 -16.27 0.47 -15.25
N LYS A 114 -15.55 -0.34 -16.02
CA LYS A 114 -15.53 -1.79 -15.84
C LYS A 114 -14.99 -2.21 -14.46
N GLN A 115 -13.95 -1.57 -14.00
CA GLN A 115 -13.38 -1.79 -12.68
C GLN A 115 -14.39 -1.43 -11.57
N GLN A 116 -15.05 -0.28 -11.67
CA GLN A 116 -16.10 0.11 -10.71
C GLN A 116 -17.27 -0.89 -10.69
N GLU A 117 -17.69 -1.43 -11.82
CA GLU A 117 -18.73 -2.45 -11.90
C GLU A 117 -18.30 -3.75 -11.21
N GLU A 118 -17.06 -4.17 -11.42
CA GLU A 118 -16.52 -5.36 -10.78
C GLU A 118 -16.44 -5.20 -9.26
N TYR A 119 -15.89 -4.10 -8.76
CA TYR A 119 -15.87 -3.81 -7.32
C TYR A 119 -17.28 -3.74 -6.72
N ARG A 120 -18.22 -3.11 -7.45
CA ARG A 120 -19.61 -3.02 -7.02
C ARG A 120 -20.27 -4.39 -6.91
N SER A 121 -19.97 -5.34 -7.82
CA SER A 121 -20.46 -6.71 -7.75
C SER A 121 -20.02 -7.45 -6.47
N ARG A 122 -18.96 -6.97 -5.83
CA ARG A 122 -18.39 -7.48 -4.57
C ARG A 122 -18.79 -6.64 -3.34
N GLY A 123 -19.72 -5.70 -3.51
CA GLY A 123 -20.18 -4.82 -2.44
C GLY A 123 -19.26 -3.65 -2.12
N VAL A 124 -18.26 -3.37 -2.96
CA VAL A 124 -17.32 -2.27 -2.80
C VAL A 124 -17.69 -1.13 -3.74
N VAL A 125 -17.79 0.09 -3.22
CA VAL A 125 -18.03 1.29 -4.03
C VAL A 125 -16.71 2.01 -4.26
N MET A 126 -16.20 1.93 -5.49
CA MET A 126 -14.97 2.57 -5.92
C MET A 126 -15.23 4.01 -6.37
N ASN A 127 -14.68 4.98 -5.67
CA ASN A 127 -14.60 6.40 -6.01
C ASN A 127 -13.48 7.06 -5.20
N ASN A 128 -13.08 8.28 -5.55
CA ASN A 128 -11.96 8.95 -4.89
C ASN A 128 -12.19 9.19 -3.38
N PHE A 129 -13.41 9.47 -2.97
CA PHE A 129 -13.73 9.66 -1.55
C PHE A 129 -13.52 8.37 -0.74
N ASN A 130 -14.09 7.26 -1.20
CA ASN A 130 -13.92 5.96 -0.55
C ASN A 130 -12.46 5.48 -0.62
N CYS A 131 -11.78 5.76 -1.72
CA CYS A 131 -10.36 5.47 -1.87
C CYS A 131 -9.53 6.13 -0.77
N VAL A 132 -9.72 7.44 -0.57
CA VAL A 132 -9.03 8.21 0.49
C VAL A 132 -9.35 7.66 1.89
N GLN A 133 -10.61 7.33 2.16
CA GLN A 133 -11.02 6.77 3.45
C GLN A 133 -10.40 5.39 3.69
N GLU A 134 -10.41 4.51 2.70
CA GLU A 134 -9.82 3.18 2.79
C GLU A 134 -8.33 3.25 3.15
N HIS A 135 -7.56 4.09 2.45
CA HIS A 135 -6.13 4.23 2.72
C HIS A 135 -5.84 4.82 4.12
N LEU A 136 -6.65 5.78 4.56
CA LEU A 136 -6.53 6.30 5.93
C LEU A 136 -6.82 5.22 6.96
N MET A 137 -7.90 4.45 6.79
CA MET A 137 -8.24 3.35 7.70
C MET A 137 -7.19 2.25 7.70
N GLN A 138 -6.65 1.88 6.55
CA GLN A 138 -5.55 0.92 6.43
C GLN A 138 -4.32 1.39 7.20
N ALA A 139 -3.90 2.64 7.02
CA ALA A 139 -2.78 3.22 7.77
C ALA A 139 -3.04 3.19 9.30
N MET A 140 -4.25 3.53 9.74
CA MET A 140 -4.62 3.52 11.15
C MET A 140 -4.60 2.10 11.74
N TYR A 141 -5.18 1.12 11.04
CA TYR A 141 -5.23 -0.26 11.52
C TYR A 141 -3.87 -0.97 11.46
N CYS A 142 -3.01 -0.62 10.49
CA CYS A 142 -1.67 -1.18 10.39
C CYS A 142 -0.69 -0.59 11.43
N LEU A 143 -0.90 0.65 11.86
CA LEU A 143 0.04 1.38 12.72
C LEU A 143 0.50 0.61 13.98
N PRO A 144 -0.37 -0.08 14.76
CA PRO A 144 0.04 -0.85 15.93
C PRO A 144 0.95 -2.05 15.62
N TYR A 145 0.91 -2.51 14.37
CA TYR A 145 1.64 -3.68 13.88
C TYR A 145 2.91 -3.30 13.11
N MET A 146 3.14 -2.01 12.86
CA MET A 146 4.39 -1.56 12.24
C MET A 146 5.58 -1.88 13.14
N ASP A 147 6.67 -2.31 12.52
CA ASP A 147 7.95 -2.41 13.22
C ASP A 147 8.45 -1.03 13.65
N ASN A 148 9.34 -0.99 14.63
CA ASN A 148 9.92 0.28 15.09
C ASN A 148 10.74 0.97 14.01
N ASN A 149 11.48 0.19 13.22
CA ASN A 149 12.25 0.66 12.06
C ASN A 149 11.54 0.14 10.81
N CYS A 150 10.83 1.00 10.07
CA CYS A 150 9.93 0.58 9.00
C CYS A 150 9.69 1.66 7.95
N LEU A 151 9.15 1.22 6.81
CA LEU A 151 8.71 2.10 5.72
C LEU A 151 7.21 1.97 5.47
N ILE A 152 6.60 3.07 5.04
CA ILE A 152 5.25 3.09 4.46
C ILE A 152 5.32 3.78 3.11
N ILE A 153 4.78 3.15 2.09
CA ILE A 153 4.74 3.63 0.71
C ILE A 153 3.29 3.92 0.37
N CYS A 154 3.05 5.14 -0.08
CA CYS A 154 1.75 5.65 -0.48
C CYS A 154 1.78 5.93 -1.98
N ASP A 155 1.08 5.14 -2.78
CA ASP A 155 0.98 5.35 -4.22
C ASP A 155 -0.05 6.42 -4.57
N ASP A 156 -0.02 6.92 -5.80
CA ASP A 156 -0.91 7.97 -6.32
C ASP A 156 -1.15 9.13 -5.32
N THR A 157 -0.05 9.58 -4.70
CA THR A 157 -0.06 10.61 -3.66
C THR A 157 1.01 11.65 -3.96
N TRP A 158 0.64 12.92 -4.01
CA TRP A 158 1.54 14.02 -4.38
C TRP A 158 1.32 15.26 -3.53
N LYS A 159 2.33 16.12 -3.49
CA LYS A 159 2.23 17.42 -2.81
C LYS A 159 1.52 18.41 -3.69
N CYS A 160 0.38 18.94 -3.23
CA CYS A 160 -0.33 20.02 -3.92
C CYS A 160 0.50 21.32 -3.83
N PRO A 161 0.96 21.88 -4.96
CA PRO A 161 1.85 23.06 -4.93
C PRO A 161 1.21 24.29 -4.28
N ASN A 162 -0.08 24.49 -4.48
CA ASN A 162 -0.81 25.67 -4.00
C ASN A 162 -1.14 25.62 -2.51
N LEU A 163 -1.30 24.42 -1.95
CA LEU A 163 -1.73 24.22 -0.56
C LEU A 163 -0.57 23.73 0.34
N GLY A 164 0.50 23.24 -0.25
CA GLY A 164 1.64 22.67 0.49
C GLY A 164 1.34 21.37 1.22
N ILE A 165 0.16 20.78 1.03
CA ILE A 165 -0.30 19.54 1.64
C ILE A 165 -0.22 18.37 0.66
N TYR A 166 -0.19 17.14 1.19
CA TYR A 166 -0.30 15.93 0.39
C TYR A 166 -1.77 15.60 0.08
N VAL A 167 -2.02 15.24 -1.16
CA VAL A 167 -3.34 14.90 -1.72
C VAL A 167 -3.24 13.61 -2.54
N GLY A 168 -4.34 13.15 -3.13
CA GLY A 168 -4.41 11.87 -3.82
C GLY A 168 -4.86 10.75 -2.90
N LYS A 169 -4.64 9.48 -3.30
CA LYS A 169 -5.13 8.30 -2.59
C LYS A 169 -4.83 8.34 -1.09
N CYS A 170 -3.58 8.58 -0.73
CA CYS A 170 -3.11 8.52 0.65
C CYS A 170 -2.90 9.90 1.30
N GLY A 171 -3.37 11.01 0.71
CA GLY A 171 -3.12 12.35 1.27
C GLY A 171 -3.40 12.45 2.78
N PRO A 172 -4.61 12.17 3.26
CA PRO A 172 -4.93 12.16 4.69
C PRO A 172 -4.12 11.14 5.50
N ALA A 173 -3.82 9.96 4.94
CA ALA A 173 -2.98 8.96 5.60
C ALA A 173 -1.55 9.47 5.84
N VAL A 174 -0.96 10.18 4.85
CA VAL A 174 0.36 10.82 5.00
C VAL A 174 0.36 11.81 6.16
N HIS A 175 -0.66 12.70 6.23
CA HIS A 175 -0.78 13.65 7.33
C HIS A 175 -0.93 12.97 8.70
N TYR A 176 -1.77 11.94 8.77
CA TYR A 176 -1.93 11.14 9.98
C TYR A 176 -0.61 10.50 10.41
N LEU A 177 0.10 9.83 9.49
CA LEU A 177 1.34 9.13 9.79
C LEU A 177 2.47 10.08 10.25
N VAL A 178 2.57 11.28 9.66
CA VAL A 178 3.52 12.31 10.13
C VAL A 178 3.21 12.71 11.57
N GLN A 179 1.95 12.85 11.95
CA GLN A 179 1.55 13.11 13.35
C GLN A 179 1.89 11.93 14.28
N GLN A 180 2.00 10.71 13.75
CA GLN A 180 2.42 9.51 14.48
C GLN A 180 3.94 9.29 14.50
N GLY A 181 4.74 10.30 14.11
CA GLY A 181 6.20 10.28 14.19
C GLY A 181 6.93 9.70 12.98
N PHE A 182 6.25 9.50 11.85
CA PHE A 182 6.92 9.17 10.59
C PHE A 182 7.48 10.42 9.92
N SER A 183 8.61 10.28 9.28
CA SER A 183 9.24 11.32 8.44
C SER A 183 9.05 10.99 6.96
N ILE A 184 8.72 11.99 6.14
CA ILE A 184 8.71 11.84 4.70
C ILE A 184 10.17 11.81 4.23
N ILE A 185 10.61 10.71 3.64
CA ILE A 185 11.98 10.50 3.16
C ILE A 185 12.11 10.61 1.64
N TYR A 186 10.99 10.43 0.94
CA TYR A 186 10.91 10.60 -0.51
C TYR A 186 9.49 11.03 -0.92
N SER A 187 9.40 11.90 -1.91
CA SER A 187 8.13 12.19 -2.58
C SER A 187 8.36 12.65 -4.02
N ASN A 188 7.43 12.28 -4.89
CA ASN A 188 7.34 12.75 -6.26
C ASN A 188 5.87 12.97 -6.65
N ASN A 189 5.58 13.11 -7.95
CA ASN A 189 4.22 13.29 -8.44
C ASN A 189 3.39 11.99 -8.48
N CYS A 190 3.97 10.85 -8.11
CA CYS A 190 3.32 9.53 -8.18
C CYS A 190 3.21 8.87 -6.81
N GLY A 191 3.93 9.36 -5.79
CA GLY A 191 3.82 8.76 -4.47
C GLY A 191 4.77 9.32 -3.43
N VAL A 192 4.61 8.82 -2.21
CA VAL A 192 5.33 9.25 -1.02
C VAL A 192 5.88 8.03 -0.28
N ILE A 193 7.11 8.11 0.20
CA ILE A 193 7.68 7.13 1.13
C ILE A 193 7.90 7.82 2.47
N LEU A 194 7.37 7.21 3.52
CA LEU A 194 7.58 7.62 4.89
C LEU A 194 8.43 6.56 5.61
N GLY A 195 9.29 7.02 6.49
CA GLY A 195 10.12 6.15 7.31
C GLY A 195 10.05 6.51 8.79
N ARG A 196 10.29 5.52 9.63
CA ARG A 196 10.40 5.70 11.07
C ARG A 196 11.66 5.01 11.59
N ASN A 197 12.45 5.72 12.42
CA ASN A 197 13.68 5.22 13.07
C ASN A 197 14.65 4.54 12.09
N LEU A 198 14.83 5.12 10.91
CA LEU A 198 15.80 4.65 9.93
C LEU A 198 17.23 4.88 10.43
N VAL A 199 18.13 3.92 10.22
CA VAL A 199 19.53 3.93 10.69
C VAL A 199 20.50 4.26 9.57
#